data_2afaadfb927662bfe55d244e587f42cf
#
_entry.id   2afaadfb927662bfe55d244e587f42cf
#
_cell.length_a   1.000
_cell.length_b   1.000
_cell.length_c   1.000
_cell.angle_alpha   90.00
_cell.angle_beta   90.00
_cell.angle_gamma   90.00
#
_symmetry.space_group_name_H-M   'P 1'
#
loop_
_entity.id
_entity.type
_entity.pdbx_description
1 polymer ?
#
loop_
_entity_poly.entity_id
_entity_poly.type
_entity_poly.pdbx_seq_one_letter_code
_entity_poly.pdbx_strand_id
1 'polypeptide(L)'
;MATLQAGQSRILKVPYFAQPTGITCQSTCLKMMASYLEQAVAFQSTGAGTREILDIWKDINESKDRPVKARNAHANMKWWLERYFPLLRFEYHTITDEIRACEKVIEFINFGIPALMSVSHARVEGHIILVVGYENYVPMMSTDDFHLVVHDPYGKFDPSLLSSIYGTKRYVGGMSLMSGGQAGPGQNCLLHMGGVGRQRLGDARRGTYYVLSARR
;
A
#
# COMPACT_ATOMS: atom_id res chain seq x y z
N MET A 1 -0.12 11.09 38.57
CA MET A 1 -0.02 9.94 37.63
C MET A 1 -0.46 10.46 36.25
N ALA A 2 0.43 10.48 35.28
CA ALA A 2 0.07 10.86 33.91
C ALA A 2 -0.80 9.73 33.34
N THR A 3 -2.03 10.07 32.96
CA THR A 3 -2.93 9.14 32.24
C THR A 3 -2.26 8.82 30.91
N LEU A 4 -1.86 7.56 30.69
CA LEU A 4 -1.37 7.10 29.41
C LEU A 4 -2.46 7.39 28.37
N GLN A 5 -2.14 8.16 27.35
CA GLN A 5 -3.06 8.46 26.28
C GLN A 5 -3.30 7.15 25.49
N ALA A 6 -4.55 6.73 25.40
CA ALA A 6 -4.91 5.53 24.64
C ALA A 6 -4.51 5.71 23.18
N GLY A 7 -3.92 4.68 22.58
CA GLY A 7 -3.56 4.67 21.18
C GLY A 7 -4.79 4.84 20.28
N GLN A 8 -4.64 5.59 19.21
CA GLN A 8 -5.67 5.78 18.20
C GLN A 8 -5.64 4.63 17.18
N SER A 9 -6.81 4.25 16.69
CA SER A 9 -6.93 3.23 15.63
C SER A 9 -7.93 3.68 14.58
N ARG A 10 -7.64 3.41 13.32
CA ARG A 10 -8.53 3.68 12.20
C ARG A 10 -8.25 2.71 11.05
N ILE A 11 -9.29 2.06 10.54
CA ILE A 11 -9.21 1.13 9.41
C ILE A 11 -10.26 1.53 8.37
N LEU A 12 -9.82 1.70 7.13
CA LEU A 12 -10.69 1.98 5.99
C LEU A 12 -11.18 0.65 5.39
N LYS A 13 -12.45 0.61 4.97
CA LYS A 13 -13.05 -0.57 4.33
C LYS A 13 -12.66 -0.64 2.85
N VAL A 14 -11.41 -0.92 2.58
CA VAL A 14 -10.87 -1.06 1.22
C VAL A 14 -11.09 -2.49 0.71
N PRO A 15 -11.61 -2.70 -0.51
CA PRO A 15 -11.70 -4.04 -1.09
C PRO A 15 -10.29 -4.60 -1.34
N TYR A 16 -10.10 -5.90 -1.05
CA TYR A 16 -8.83 -6.59 -1.25
C TYR A 16 -8.82 -7.36 -2.57
N PHE A 17 -7.69 -7.28 -3.27
CA PHE A 17 -7.37 -8.11 -4.43
C PHE A 17 -5.96 -8.68 -4.28
N ALA A 18 -5.78 -9.97 -4.59
CA ALA A 18 -4.45 -10.57 -4.70
C ALA A 18 -3.88 -10.34 -6.10
N GLN A 19 -2.56 -10.16 -6.18
CA GLN A 19 -1.91 -9.98 -7.48
C GLN A 19 -1.89 -11.27 -8.29
N PRO A 20 -2.18 -11.21 -9.61
CA PRO A 20 -2.19 -12.40 -10.46
C PRO A 20 -0.80 -12.88 -10.88
N THR A 21 0.21 -12.02 -10.82
CA THR A 21 1.59 -12.34 -11.22
C THR A 21 2.61 -11.71 -10.28
N GLY A 22 3.87 -12.17 -10.34
CA GLY A 22 4.95 -11.66 -9.48
C GLY A 22 5.35 -10.18 -9.71
N ILE A 23 4.80 -9.50 -10.73
CA ILE A 23 5.17 -8.13 -11.12
C ILE A 23 4.01 -7.13 -11.06
N THR A 24 2.83 -7.56 -10.61
CA THR A 24 1.59 -6.75 -10.66
C THR A 24 1.20 -6.10 -9.34
N CYS A 25 2.11 -6.01 -8.35
CA CYS A 25 1.81 -5.38 -7.06
C CYS A 25 1.32 -3.93 -7.20
N GLN A 26 1.94 -3.14 -8.08
CA GLN A 26 1.54 -1.75 -8.34
C GLN A 26 0.10 -1.66 -8.86
N SER A 27 -0.20 -2.39 -9.94
CA SER A 27 -1.53 -2.35 -10.57
C SER A 27 -2.62 -2.95 -9.68
N THR A 28 -2.28 -3.94 -8.84
CA THR A 28 -3.22 -4.50 -7.87
C THR A 28 -3.54 -3.50 -6.78
N CYS A 29 -2.53 -2.81 -6.22
CA CYS A 29 -2.76 -1.75 -5.24
C CYS A 29 -3.54 -0.57 -5.83
N LEU A 30 -3.28 -0.20 -7.10
CA LEU A 30 -4.07 0.82 -7.81
C LEU A 30 -5.54 0.38 -7.96
N LYS A 31 -5.81 -0.88 -8.31
CA LYS A 31 -7.18 -1.41 -8.38
C LYS A 31 -7.89 -1.32 -7.02
N MET A 32 -7.24 -1.75 -5.94
CA MET A 32 -7.80 -1.65 -4.59
C MET A 32 -8.13 -0.20 -4.22
N MET A 33 -7.19 0.72 -4.44
CA MET A 33 -7.37 2.14 -4.18
C MET A 33 -8.49 2.75 -5.03
N ALA A 34 -8.52 2.48 -6.33
CA ALA A 34 -9.54 3.00 -7.24
C ALA A 34 -10.94 2.48 -6.88
N SER A 35 -11.08 1.18 -6.59
CA SER A 35 -12.35 0.59 -6.14
C SER A 35 -12.86 1.25 -4.85
N TYR A 36 -11.97 1.55 -3.91
CA TYR A 36 -12.33 2.26 -2.68
C TYR A 36 -12.77 3.69 -2.96
N LEU A 37 -12.03 4.43 -3.79
CA LEU A 37 -12.34 5.82 -4.10
C LEU A 37 -13.70 5.95 -4.80
N GLU A 38 -14.05 5.05 -5.70
CA GLU A 38 -15.37 5.03 -6.35
C GLU A 38 -16.52 4.76 -5.37
N GLN A 39 -16.30 3.91 -4.36
CA GLN A 39 -17.34 3.54 -3.40
C GLN A 39 -17.47 4.53 -2.24
N ALA A 40 -16.36 4.96 -1.67
CA ALA A 40 -16.35 5.68 -0.39
C ALA A 40 -16.40 7.20 -0.52
N VAL A 41 -16.03 7.75 -1.68
CA VAL A 41 -15.84 9.20 -1.82
C VAL A 41 -16.94 9.84 -2.68
N ALA A 42 -18.00 9.09 -3.01
CA ALA A 42 -19.15 9.54 -3.81
C ALA A 42 -18.78 10.23 -5.13
N PHE A 43 -17.65 9.85 -5.71
CA PHE A 43 -17.28 10.27 -7.07
C PHE A 43 -18.12 9.51 -8.08
N GLN A 44 -18.39 10.16 -9.20
CA GLN A 44 -18.93 9.47 -10.36
C GLN A 44 -18.08 8.24 -10.64
N SER A 45 -18.72 7.11 -10.90
CA SER A 45 -18.01 5.90 -11.29
C SER A 45 -17.14 6.20 -12.51
N THR A 46 -15.84 6.15 -12.32
CA THR A 46 -14.87 6.44 -13.38
C THR A 46 -14.55 5.18 -14.20
N GLY A 47 -15.02 4.03 -13.74
CA GLY A 47 -14.68 2.72 -14.28
C GLY A 47 -13.26 2.24 -13.91
N ALA A 48 -12.51 3.02 -13.14
CA ALA A 48 -11.14 2.67 -12.73
C ALA A 48 -11.11 1.42 -11.83
N GLY A 49 -12.02 1.34 -10.86
CA GLY A 49 -12.13 0.23 -9.91
C GLY A 49 -12.59 -1.08 -10.56
N THR A 50 -13.22 -1.03 -11.73
CA THR A 50 -13.67 -2.22 -12.47
C THR A 50 -12.65 -2.73 -13.49
N ARG A 51 -11.57 -1.95 -13.77
CA ARG A 51 -10.53 -2.37 -14.72
C ARG A 51 -9.80 -3.62 -14.24
N GLU A 52 -9.40 -4.45 -15.19
CA GLU A 52 -8.59 -5.63 -14.90
C GLU A 52 -7.17 -5.24 -14.47
N ILE A 53 -6.58 -5.98 -13.51
CA ILE A 53 -5.25 -5.70 -12.96
C ILE A 53 -4.19 -5.67 -14.06
N LEU A 54 -4.27 -6.57 -15.04
CA LEU A 54 -3.33 -6.62 -16.15
C LEU A 54 -3.48 -5.44 -17.12
N ASP A 55 -4.68 -4.90 -17.28
CA ASP A 55 -4.89 -3.71 -18.10
C ASP A 55 -4.35 -2.46 -17.40
N ILE A 56 -4.54 -2.34 -16.09
CA ILE A 56 -3.89 -1.30 -15.29
C ILE A 56 -2.37 -1.41 -15.42
N TRP A 57 -1.83 -2.64 -15.34
CA TRP A 57 -0.40 -2.87 -15.51
C TRP A 57 0.12 -2.38 -16.88
N LYS A 58 -0.60 -2.70 -17.97
CA LYS A 58 -0.27 -2.19 -19.31
C LYS A 58 -0.34 -0.67 -19.39
N ASP A 59 -1.37 -0.06 -18.80
CA ASP A 59 -1.50 1.40 -18.78
C ASP A 59 -0.27 2.06 -18.17
N ILE A 60 0.16 1.65 -16.98
CA ILE A 60 1.26 2.30 -16.27
C ILE A 60 2.66 1.91 -16.79
N ASN A 61 2.79 0.80 -17.52
CA ASN A 61 4.09 0.29 -17.98
C ASN A 61 4.30 0.34 -19.50
N GLU A 62 3.24 0.36 -20.31
CA GLU A 62 3.32 0.23 -21.77
C GLU A 62 2.63 1.36 -22.55
N SER A 63 1.70 2.09 -21.92
CA SER A 63 1.01 3.22 -22.58
C SER A 63 2.02 4.23 -23.14
N LYS A 64 1.73 4.73 -24.36
CA LYS A 64 2.52 5.78 -25.00
C LYS A 64 2.42 7.12 -24.26
N ASP A 65 1.32 7.36 -23.53
CA ASP A 65 1.01 8.61 -22.85
C ASP A 65 1.59 8.69 -21.43
N ARG A 66 2.17 7.59 -20.92
CA ARG A 66 2.75 7.60 -19.58
C ARG A 66 3.92 8.56 -19.46
N PRO A 67 4.03 9.32 -18.37
CA PRO A 67 5.06 10.36 -18.23
C PRO A 67 6.48 9.80 -18.17
N VAL A 68 6.66 8.61 -17.62
CA VAL A 68 7.99 7.97 -17.48
C VAL A 68 8.03 6.68 -18.28
N LYS A 69 8.97 6.55 -19.21
CA LYS A 69 9.06 5.37 -20.09
C LYS A 69 9.61 4.13 -19.39
N ALA A 70 10.36 4.30 -18.29
CA ALA A 70 10.82 3.17 -17.48
C ALA A 70 9.63 2.39 -16.90
N ARG A 71 9.73 1.06 -16.90
CA ARG A 71 8.76 0.19 -16.22
C ARG A 71 8.80 0.40 -14.71
N ASN A 72 7.69 0.16 -14.07
CA ASN A 72 7.51 0.25 -12.62
C ASN A 72 7.80 1.63 -12.02
N ALA A 73 7.75 2.70 -12.81
CA ALA A 73 7.92 4.05 -12.32
C ALA A 73 6.69 4.49 -11.48
N HIS A 74 6.93 4.89 -10.23
CA HIS A 74 5.86 5.32 -9.33
C HIS A 74 5.11 6.57 -9.84
N ALA A 75 5.78 7.44 -10.60
CA ALA A 75 5.14 8.59 -11.23
C ALA A 75 4.02 8.19 -12.21
N ASN A 76 4.13 7.01 -12.85
CA ASN A 76 3.09 6.49 -13.73
C ASN A 76 1.83 6.05 -12.94
N MET A 77 1.99 5.62 -11.68
CA MET A 77 0.86 5.31 -10.80
C MET A 77 0.08 6.58 -10.46
N LYS A 78 0.78 7.66 -10.09
CA LYS A 78 0.17 8.97 -9.84
C LYS A 78 -0.58 9.48 -11.07
N TRP A 79 0.07 9.49 -12.23
CA TRP A 79 -0.53 9.89 -13.51
C TRP A 79 -1.80 9.09 -13.82
N TRP A 80 -1.79 7.76 -13.61
CA TRP A 80 -2.95 6.92 -13.82
C TRP A 80 -4.12 7.31 -12.91
N LEU A 81 -3.86 7.53 -11.62
CA LEU A 81 -4.88 7.97 -10.66
C LEU A 81 -5.45 9.35 -11.02
N GLU A 82 -4.62 10.32 -11.37
CA GLU A 82 -5.04 11.67 -11.78
C GLU A 82 -5.94 11.66 -13.01
N ARG A 83 -5.71 10.74 -13.93
CA ARG A 83 -6.53 10.57 -15.12
C ARG A 83 -7.97 10.14 -14.80
N TYR A 84 -8.13 9.26 -13.81
CA TYR A 84 -9.43 8.73 -13.44
C TYR A 84 -10.13 9.53 -12.34
N PHE A 85 -9.39 10.23 -11.50
CA PHE A 85 -9.91 11.00 -10.37
C PHE A 85 -9.43 12.45 -10.41
N PRO A 86 -9.82 13.24 -11.43
CA PRO A 86 -9.26 14.58 -11.66
C PRO A 86 -9.66 15.60 -10.56
N LEU A 87 -10.65 15.28 -9.73
CA LEU A 87 -11.07 16.13 -8.61
C LEU A 87 -10.26 15.90 -7.34
N LEU A 88 -9.40 14.88 -7.31
CA LEU A 88 -8.50 14.62 -6.19
C LEU A 88 -7.11 15.15 -6.51
N ARG A 89 -6.49 15.75 -5.50
CA ARG A 89 -5.08 16.14 -5.58
C ARG A 89 -4.20 14.97 -5.10
N PHE A 90 -3.57 14.27 -6.03
CA PHE A 90 -2.63 13.21 -5.69
C PHE A 90 -1.26 13.77 -5.34
N GLU A 91 -0.72 13.31 -4.22
CA GLU A 91 0.60 13.67 -3.72
C GLU A 91 1.50 12.45 -3.74
N TYR A 92 2.73 12.65 -4.22
CA TYR A 92 3.78 11.64 -4.27
C TYR A 92 4.97 12.14 -3.46
N HIS A 93 5.30 11.42 -2.41
CA HIS A 93 6.37 11.78 -1.48
C HIS A 93 7.51 10.79 -1.54
N THR A 94 8.72 11.31 -1.47
CA THR A 94 9.97 10.57 -1.32
C THR A 94 10.52 10.88 0.06
N ILE A 95 10.54 9.88 0.96
CA ILE A 95 10.85 10.06 2.37
C ILE A 95 11.97 9.10 2.74
N THR A 96 13.02 9.59 3.39
CA THR A 96 14.19 8.78 3.81
C THR A 96 14.07 8.24 5.23
N ASP A 97 13.14 8.75 6.02
CA ASP A 97 12.90 8.36 7.41
C ASP A 97 11.65 7.49 7.52
N GLU A 98 11.77 6.32 8.13
CA GLU A 98 10.67 5.34 8.24
C GLU A 98 9.53 5.86 9.10
N ILE A 99 9.84 6.56 10.21
CA ILE A 99 8.83 7.11 11.12
C ILE A 99 8.02 8.18 10.38
N ARG A 100 8.69 9.09 9.70
CA ARG A 100 8.03 10.12 8.89
C ARG A 100 7.20 9.53 7.75
N ALA A 101 7.64 8.41 7.15
CA ALA A 101 6.86 7.72 6.15
C ALA A 101 5.58 7.13 6.77
N CYS A 102 5.66 6.53 7.97
CA CYS A 102 4.49 6.05 8.71
C CYS A 102 3.55 7.21 9.10
N GLU A 103 4.08 8.32 9.63
CA GLU A 103 3.27 9.50 9.95
C GLU A 103 2.54 10.04 8.71
N LYS A 104 3.22 10.06 7.56
CA LYS A 104 2.62 10.52 6.30
C LYS A 104 1.47 9.60 5.85
N VAL A 105 1.60 8.28 5.94
CA VAL A 105 0.49 7.38 5.59
C VAL A 105 -0.66 7.50 6.58
N ILE A 106 -0.38 7.67 7.88
CA ILE A 106 -1.40 7.90 8.92
C ILE A 106 -2.17 9.20 8.65
N GLU A 107 -1.47 10.26 8.24
CA GLU A 107 -2.11 11.52 7.82
C GLU A 107 -3.16 11.27 6.73
N PHE A 108 -2.82 10.52 5.67
CA PHE A 108 -3.76 10.20 4.59
C PHE A 108 -4.92 9.33 5.07
N ILE A 109 -4.65 8.33 5.91
CA ILE A 109 -5.70 7.51 6.52
C ILE A 109 -6.67 8.37 7.34
N ASN A 110 -6.17 9.40 8.03
CA ASN A 110 -6.99 10.35 8.78
C ASN A 110 -7.84 11.25 7.88
N PHE A 111 -7.44 11.48 6.63
CA PHE A 111 -8.30 12.10 5.61
C PHE A 111 -9.30 11.12 4.97
N GLY A 112 -9.28 9.84 5.35
CA GLY A 112 -10.16 8.81 4.82
C GLY A 112 -9.70 8.28 3.45
N ILE A 113 -8.43 8.38 3.12
CA ILE A 113 -7.88 7.91 1.84
C ILE A 113 -6.72 6.94 2.11
N PRO A 114 -6.73 5.73 1.51
CA PRO A 114 -5.65 4.76 1.67
C PRO A 114 -4.37 5.26 0.98
N ALA A 115 -3.22 4.78 1.41
CA ALA A 115 -1.93 5.20 0.87
C ALA A 115 -1.16 4.02 0.27
N LEU A 116 -0.67 4.18 -0.94
CA LEU A 116 0.30 3.29 -1.56
C LEU A 116 1.68 3.56 -0.95
N MET A 117 2.38 2.49 -0.56
CA MET A 117 3.70 2.60 0.03
C MET A 117 4.66 1.58 -0.56
N SER A 118 5.87 2.01 -0.92
CA SER A 118 6.93 1.10 -1.32
C SER A 118 7.62 0.50 -0.10
N VAL A 119 7.90 -0.78 -0.17
CA VAL A 119 8.60 -1.54 0.87
C VAL A 119 9.59 -2.51 0.24
N SER A 120 10.59 -2.95 0.98
CA SER A 120 11.55 -3.95 0.50
C SER A 120 11.71 -5.15 1.43
N HIS A 121 10.91 -5.24 2.49
CA HIS A 121 10.95 -6.37 3.42
C HIS A 121 10.70 -7.73 2.76
N ALA A 122 10.00 -7.71 1.64
CA ALA A 122 9.60 -8.90 0.91
C ALA A 122 10.54 -9.27 -0.24
N ARG A 123 11.11 -8.28 -0.91
CA ARG A 123 11.93 -8.46 -2.12
C ARG A 123 12.98 -7.37 -2.23
N VAL A 124 14.20 -7.77 -2.59
CA VAL A 124 15.32 -6.85 -2.86
C VAL A 124 14.99 -5.84 -3.97
N GLU A 125 14.09 -6.19 -4.89
CA GLU A 125 13.68 -5.34 -6.01
C GLU A 125 12.58 -4.34 -5.67
N GLY A 126 12.06 -4.38 -4.42
CA GLY A 126 10.97 -3.55 -3.96
C GLY A 126 9.59 -4.20 -4.15
N HIS A 127 8.64 -3.74 -3.36
CA HIS A 127 7.26 -4.19 -3.37
C HIS A 127 6.36 -3.00 -3.05
N ILE A 128 5.13 -3.00 -3.55
CA ILE A 128 4.12 -2.00 -3.23
C ILE A 128 3.00 -2.66 -2.43
N ILE A 129 2.68 -2.06 -1.30
CA ILE A 129 1.54 -2.40 -0.45
C ILE A 129 0.56 -1.23 -0.40
N LEU A 130 -0.68 -1.51 -0.01
CA LEU A 130 -1.68 -0.49 0.25
C LEU A 130 -1.93 -0.40 1.75
N VAL A 131 -1.53 0.71 2.37
CA VAL A 131 -1.86 0.99 3.77
C VAL A 131 -3.31 1.41 3.84
N VAL A 132 -4.10 0.70 4.63
CA VAL A 132 -5.55 0.90 4.77
C VAL A 132 -5.95 1.33 6.18
N GLY A 133 -5.01 1.33 7.11
CA GLY A 133 -5.28 1.73 8.48
C GLY A 133 -4.07 1.67 9.38
N TYR A 134 -4.34 1.90 10.66
CA TYR A 134 -3.36 1.77 11.74
C TYR A 134 -4.08 1.40 13.04
N GLU A 135 -3.34 0.80 13.97
CA GLU A 135 -3.81 0.45 15.32
C GLU A 135 -2.81 0.93 16.37
N ASN A 136 -3.34 1.37 17.51
CA ASN A 136 -2.59 1.79 18.70
C ASN A 136 -1.55 2.91 18.45
N TYR A 137 -1.81 3.78 17.47
CA TYR A 137 -0.91 4.89 17.18
C TYR A 137 -1.04 6.01 18.21
N VAL A 138 0.08 6.42 18.80
CA VAL A 138 0.19 7.61 19.64
C VAL A 138 1.16 8.56 18.97
N PRO A 139 0.73 9.78 18.57
CA PRO A 139 1.61 10.76 17.94
C PRO A 139 2.84 11.07 18.80
N MET A 140 4.01 11.10 18.20
CA MET A 140 5.31 11.39 18.82
C MET A 140 5.75 10.38 19.93
N MET A 141 5.03 9.28 20.11
CA MET A 141 5.42 8.22 21.02
C MET A 141 5.52 6.90 20.29
N SER A 142 6.64 6.20 20.45
CA SER A 142 6.76 4.81 20.04
C SER A 142 5.98 3.97 21.05
N THR A 143 4.88 3.35 20.63
CA THR A 143 4.20 2.34 21.43
C THR A 143 4.63 0.96 20.97
N ASP A 144 4.77 0.01 21.90
CA ASP A 144 5.17 -1.35 21.57
C ASP A 144 4.12 -2.08 20.69
N ASP A 145 2.88 -1.58 20.70
CA ASP A 145 1.75 -2.18 20.00
C ASP A 145 1.32 -1.43 18.72
N PHE A 146 2.08 -0.44 18.27
CA PHE A 146 1.72 0.30 17.05
C PHE A 146 1.84 -0.58 15.81
N HIS A 147 0.76 -0.64 15.04
CA HIS A 147 0.70 -1.39 13.78
C HIS A 147 0.19 -0.51 12.63
N LEU A 148 0.77 -0.68 11.45
CA LEU A 148 0.08 -0.34 10.20
C LEU A 148 -0.79 -1.52 9.77
N VAL A 149 -2.01 -1.23 9.35
CA VAL A 149 -2.92 -2.20 8.74
C VAL A 149 -2.77 -2.09 7.24
N VAL A 150 -2.40 -3.18 6.58
CA VAL A 150 -2.07 -3.15 5.15
C VAL A 150 -2.81 -4.22 4.37
N HIS A 151 -3.09 -3.92 3.11
CA HIS A 151 -3.41 -4.90 2.08
C HIS A 151 -2.13 -5.21 1.32
N ASP A 152 -1.60 -6.41 1.52
CA ASP A 152 -0.45 -6.89 0.76
C ASP A 152 -0.95 -7.76 -0.41
N PRO A 153 -0.80 -7.28 -1.66
CA PRO A 153 -1.31 -8.00 -2.82
C PRO A 153 -0.61 -9.35 -3.05
N TYR A 154 0.55 -9.55 -2.43
CA TYR A 154 1.33 -10.79 -2.54
C TYR A 154 0.88 -11.87 -1.54
N GLY A 155 0.16 -11.51 -0.50
CA GLY A 155 -0.26 -12.39 0.58
C GLY A 155 0.19 -11.92 1.95
N LYS A 156 0.07 -12.78 2.96
CA LYS A 156 0.51 -12.44 4.32
C LYS A 156 2.02 -12.69 4.45
N PHE A 157 2.77 -11.64 4.75
CA PHE A 157 4.18 -11.76 5.09
C PHE A 157 4.34 -12.45 6.44
N ASP A 158 5.17 -13.48 6.49
CA ASP A 158 5.54 -14.19 7.71
C ASP A 158 7.06 -14.19 7.88
N PRO A 159 7.59 -13.38 8.81
CA PRO A 159 9.04 -13.29 9.01
C PRO A 159 9.66 -14.58 9.57
N SER A 160 8.86 -15.50 10.14
CA SER A 160 9.34 -16.78 10.67
C SER A 160 9.68 -17.80 9.59
N LEU A 161 9.12 -17.63 8.38
CA LEU A 161 9.42 -18.49 7.26
C LEU A 161 10.83 -18.21 6.73
N LEU A 162 11.61 -19.26 6.51
CA LEU A 162 12.97 -19.18 5.98
C LEU A 162 12.96 -18.47 4.62
N SER A 163 13.82 -17.44 4.47
CA SER A 163 13.99 -16.78 3.18
C SER A 163 14.64 -17.74 2.19
N SER A 164 13.99 -18.02 1.09
CA SER A 164 14.69 -18.51 -0.09
C SER A 164 15.41 -17.34 -0.76
N ILE A 165 16.45 -17.64 -1.54
CA ILE A 165 17.21 -16.69 -2.37
C ILE A 165 16.28 -15.80 -3.23
N TYR A 166 15.05 -16.24 -3.47
CA TYR A 166 14.04 -15.56 -4.29
C TYR A 166 12.96 -14.82 -3.47
N GLY A 167 13.05 -14.74 -2.15
CA GLY A 167 12.18 -13.90 -1.30
C GLY A 167 10.71 -14.33 -1.17
N THR A 168 10.24 -15.28 -1.97
CA THR A 168 8.83 -15.63 -2.07
C THR A 168 8.33 -16.59 -0.99
N LYS A 169 9.23 -17.31 -0.30
CA LYS A 169 8.86 -18.27 0.73
C LYS A 169 8.45 -17.67 2.09
N ARG A 170 8.57 -16.35 2.23
CA ARG A 170 8.12 -15.65 3.46
C ARG A 170 6.65 -15.24 3.42
N TYR A 171 5.90 -15.68 2.44
CA TYR A 171 4.50 -15.35 2.30
C TYR A 171 3.61 -16.58 2.47
N VAL A 172 2.55 -16.41 3.24
CA VAL A 172 1.44 -17.36 3.30
C VAL A 172 0.39 -16.91 2.28
N GLY A 173 0.04 -17.81 1.37
CA GLY A 173 -1.08 -17.62 0.46
C GLY A 173 -0.76 -17.19 -0.96
N GLY A 174 0.40 -16.72 -1.28
CA GLY A 174 0.87 -16.50 -2.66
C GLY A 174 -0.11 -15.85 -3.64
N MET A 175 0.31 -15.71 -4.88
CA MET A 175 -0.45 -15.15 -6.00
C MET A 175 -1.73 -15.94 -6.29
N SER A 176 -2.83 -15.26 -6.55
CA SER A 176 -4.09 -15.88 -6.96
C SER A 176 -4.63 -15.24 -8.23
N LEU A 177 -4.92 -16.06 -9.22
CA LEU A 177 -5.62 -15.63 -10.45
C LEU A 177 -7.11 -15.30 -10.20
N MET A 178 -7.65 -15.65 -9.02
CA MET A 178 -9.08 -15.63 -8.73
C MET A 178 -9.52 -14.58 -7.72
N SER A 179 -8.82 -13.49 -7.56
CA SER A 179 -9.20 -12.49 -6.56
C SER A 179 -10.19 -11.45 -7.08
N GLY A 180 -11.42 -11.85 -7.16
CA GLY A 180 -12.54 -10.93 -7.41
C GLY A 180 -13.02 -10.21 -6.15
N GLY A 181 -12.15 -9.51 -5.41
CA GLY A 181 -12.55 -8.80 -4.19
C GLY A 181 -12.86 -9.66 -2.97
N GLN A 182 -12.51 -10.94 -3.00
CA GLN A 182 -12.70 -11.85 -1.86
C GLN A 182 -11.59 -11.68 -0.83
N ALA A 183 -11.96 -11.89 0.45
CA ALA A 183 -10.98 -11.94 1.54
C ALA A 183 -9.84 -12.92 1.24
N GLY A 184 -8.63 -12.52 1.49
CA GLY A 184 -7.44 -13.33 1.23
C GLY A 184 -6.36 -13.10 2.29
N PRO A 185 -5.32 -13.94 2.32
CA PRO A 185 -4.30 -13.91 3.36
C PRO A 185 -3.53 -12.58 3.45
N GLY A 186 -3.51 -11.77 2.41
CA GLY A 186 -2.90 -10.43 2.41
C GLY A 186 -3.83 -9.30 2.84
N GLN A 187 -5.10 -9.59 3.17
CA GLN A 187 -6.05 -8.59 3.62
C GLN A 187 -5.83 -8.25 5.08
N ASN A 188 -5.81 -6.93 5.41
CA ASN A 188 -5.66 -6.42 6.78
C ASN A 188 -4.48 -7.05 7.55
N CYS A 189 -3.35 -7.25 6.90
CA CYS A 189 -2.15 -7.69 7.56
C CYS A 189 -1.64 -6.61 8.51
N LEU A 190 -1.25 -7.01 9.72
CA LEU A 190 -0.65 -6.10 10.70
C LEU A 190 0.86 -6.08 10.50
N LEU A 191 1.43 -4.90 10.26
CA LEU A 191 2.85 -4.65 10.28
C LEU A 191 3.22 -3.95 11.59
N HIS A 192 3.92 -4.66 12.47
CA HIS A 192 4.34 -4.13 13.74
C HIS A 192 5.43 -3.07 13.57
N MET A 193 5.14 -1.84 13.98
CA MET A 193 5.99 -0.68 13.74
C MET A 193 6.59 -0.10 15.02
N GLY A 194 6.16 -0.58 16.19
CA GLY A 194 6.62 -0.10 17.51
C GLY A 194 7.60 -1.03 18.19
N GLY A 195 8.39 -0.50 19.14
CA GLY A 195 9.14 -1.27 20.11
C GLY A 195 10.34 -2.09 19.62
N VAL A 196 10.82 -2.93 20.53
CA VAL A 196 11.91 -3.88 20.26
C VAL A 196 11.34 -5.03 19.42
N GLY A 197 11.91 -5.27 18.24
CA GLY A 197 11.42 -6.31 17.33
C GLY A 197 10.44 -5.82 16.27
N ARG A 198 10.31 -4.49 16.13
CA ARG A 198 9.51 -3.91 15.06
C ARG A 198 9.87 -4.52 13.69
N GLN A 199 8.86 -4.82 12.94
CA GLN A 199 9.03 -5.24 11.57
C GLN A 199 9.45 -4.03 10.72
N ARG A 200 10.69 -4.03 10.26
CA ARG A 200 11.16 -2.97 9.37
C ARG A 200 10.50 -3.13 8.01
N LEU A 201 9.96 -2.04 7.49
CA LEU A 201 9.40 -2.00 6.14
C LEU A 201 10.46 -2.25 5.07
N GLY A 202 11.74 -2.16 5.45
CA GLY A 202 12.85 -2.22 4.55
C GLY A 202 12.85 -0.99 3.63
N ASP A 203 14.00 -0.41 3.44
CA ASP A 203 14.12 0.63 2.45
C ASP A 203 14.02 0.04 1.05
N ALA A 204 13.26 0.68 0.20
CA ALA A 204 13.48 0.53 -1.22
C ALA A 204 14.97 0.81 -1.49
N ARG A 205 15.56 0.15 -2.44
CA ARG A 205 17.00 0.09 -2.87
C ARG A 205 17.94 1.27 -2.53
N ARG A 206 17.50 2.35 -1.87
CA ARG A 206 18.27 3.58 -1.58
C ARG A 206 17.87 4.24 -0.26
N GLY A 207 17.32 3.51 0.71
CA GLY A 207 16.88 4.13 1.96
C GLY A 207 15.72 5.11 1.78
N THR A 208 14.85 4.86 0.81
CA THR A 208 13.79 5.80 0.45
C THR A 208 12.44 5.10 0.40
N TYR A 209 11.48 5.64 1.13
CA TYR A 209 10.09 5.23 1.10
C TYR A 209 9.32 6.12 0.12
N TYR A 210 8.60 5.50 -0.80
CA TYR A 210 7.70 6.21 -1.71
C TYR A 210 6.28 6.08 -1.19
N VAL A 211 5.64 7.21 -0.93
CA VAL A 211 4.24 7.27 -0.46
C VAL A 211 3.42 8.04 -1.49
N LEU A 212 2.34 7.43 -1.96
CA LEU A 212 1.40 8.03 -2.90
C LEU A 212 -0.02 7.93 -2.34
N SER A 213 -0.69 9.05 -2.19
CA SER A 213 -2.10 9.13 -1.82
C SER A 213 -2.71 10.43 -2.33
N ALA A 214 -3.91 10.77 -1.88
CA ALA A 214 -4.61 11.97 -2.29
C ALA A 214 -5.13 12.78 -1.10
N ARG A 215 -5.42 14.05 -1.38
CA ARG A 215 -6.25 14.93 -0.53
C ARG A 215 -7.49 15.36 -1.31
N ARG A 216 -8.53 15.65 -0.57
CA ARG A 216 -9.75 16.26 -1.09
C ARG A 216 -9.54 17.75 -1.34
#